data_c8dd02e9ae019f910abf8c2a9754f841
#
_entry.id   c8dd02e9ae019f910abf8c2a9754f841
#
_cell.length_a   1.000
_cell.length_b   1.000
_cell.length_c   1.000
_cell.angle_alpha   90.00
_cell.angle_beta   90.00
_cell.angle_gamma   90.00
#
_symmetry.space_group_name_H-M   'P 1'
#
loop_
_entity.id
_entity.type
_entity.pdbx_description
1 polymer ?
#
loop_
_entity_poly.entity_id
_entity_poly.type
_entity_poly.pdbx_seq_one_letter_code
_entity_poly.pdbx_strand_id
1 'polypeptide(L)'
;MGGALVVVWADPGVTTGWSVHRVVISDLLVHGQVGVISRMWYRVGQFRSPSTSAAVDSYLALARAAWDKADDEDIVVLGYEGFSLQMLSSDPALLEPVRFEAVLHDRLRGSGVVAERQMPGERSIITDARLRLWGLWQPGVEHGRDAQRHGLAFLRRFAGQEALRKRLGWEG
;
A
#
# COMPACT_ATOMS: atom_id res chain seq x y z
N MET A 1 15.27 20.32 -3.02
CA MET A 1 13.96 19.99 -2.40
C MET A 1 13.89 18.48 -2.38
N GLY A 2 13.62 17.83 -1.27
CA GLY A 2 13.65 16.37 -1.22
C GLY A 2 12.37 15.79 -1.85
N GLY A 3 12.51 14.70 -2.61
CA GLY A 3 11.39 13.99 -3.23
C GLY A 3 10.36 13.50 -2.23
N ALA A 4 9.20 13.10 -2.71
CA ALA A 4 8.17 12.48 -1.90
C ALA A 4 8.20 10.95 -2.04
N LEU A 5 7.70 10.27 -1.03
CA LEU A 5 7.38 8.85 -1.08
C LEU A 5 5.88 8.71 -1.37
N VAL A 6 5.55 8.10 -2.49
CA VAL A 6 4.19 7.77 -2.89
C VAL A 6 3.98 6.28 -2.71
N VAL A 7 3.06 5.91 -1.84
CA VAL A 7 2.79 4.50 -1.50
C VAL A 7 1.37 4.17 -1.96
N VAL A 8 1.25 3.21 -2.86
CA VAL A 8 -0.03 2.68 -3.34
C VAL A 8 -0.19 1.26 -2.80
N TRP A 9 -1.20 1.03 -1.98
CA TRP A 9 -1.40 -0.26 -1.31
C TRP A 9 -2.73 -0.91 -1.66
N ALA A 10 -2.74 -2.24 -1.81
CA ALA A 10 -3.94 -3.05 -1.96
C ALA A 10 -4.13 -4.01 -0.78
N ASP A 11 -5.39 -4.19 -0.38
CA ASP A 11 -5.91 -5.27 0.47
C ASP A 11 -6.79 -6.16 -0.41
N PRO A 12 -6.23 -7.25 -0.99
CA PRO A 12 -6.92 -8.06 -1.97
C PRO A 12 -8.01 -8.93 -1.35
N GLY A 13 -9.16 -8.99 -2.00
CA GLY A 13 -10.29 -9.84 -1.62
C GLY A 13 -11.40 -9.77 -2.66
N VAL A 14 -12.57 -10.37 -2.37
CA VAL A 14 -13.79 -10.22 -3.20
C VAL A 14 -14.15 -8.74 -3.35
N THR A 15 -13.93 -7.96 -2.31
CA THR A 15 -13.85 -6.50 -2.34
C THR A 15 -12.40 -6.14 -2.10
N THR A 16 -11.78 -5.46 -3.05
CA THR A 16 -10.39 -5.02 -2.92
C THR A 16 -10.36 -3.62 -2.31
N GLY A 17 -9.70 -3.48 -1.18
CA GLY A 17 -9.36 -2.20 -0.59
C GLY A 17 -8.11 -1.60 -1.23
N TRP A 18 -8.05 -0.28 -1.27
CA TRP A 18 -6.86 0.42 -1.75
C TRP A 18 -6.60 1.70 -0.97
N SER A 19 -5.35 2.09 -0.89
CA SER A 19 -4.94 3.38 -0.37
C SER A 19 -3.80 3.96 -1.18
N VAL A 20 -3.74 5.28 -1.25
CA VAL A 20 -2.61 6.05 -1.80
C VAL A 20 -2.19 7.06 -0.75
N HIS A 21 -0.89 7.11 -0.46
CA HIS A 21 -0.31 8.08 0.46
C HIS A 21 0.85 8.78 -0.25
N ARG A 22 0.94 10.11 -0.10
CA ARG A 22 2.10 10.90 -0.54
C ARG A 22 2.63 11.70 0.63
N VAL A 23 3.90 11.55 0.92
CA VAL A 23 4.59 12.22 2.03
C VAL A 23 5.97 12.70 1.58
N VAL A 24 6.36 13.89 1.99
CA VAL A 24 7.71 14.39 1.74
C VAL A 24 8.70 13.57 2.58
N ILE A 25 9.75 13.02 1.95
CA ILE A 25 10.66 12.08 2.62
C ILE A 25 11.41 12.75 3.76
N SER A 26 11.87 13.99 3.60
CA SER A 26 12.53 14.73 4.69
C SER A 26 11.63 14.89 5.90
N ASP A 27 10.34 15.20 5.73
CA ASP A 27 9.38 15.30 6.83
C ASP A 27 9.20 13.95 7.53
N LEU A 28 9.10 12.88 6.75
CA LEU A 28 8.96 11.51 7.27
C LEU A 28 10.17 11.10 8.13
N LEU A 29 11.40 11.48 7.73
CA LEU A 29 12.63 11.12 8.43
C LEU A 29 12.86 11.95 9.69
N VAL A 30 12.52 13.26 9.66
CA VAL A 30 12.75 14.17 10.80
C VAL A 30 11.73 13.97 11.91
N HIS A 31 10.45 13.84 11.57
CA HIS A 31 9.38 13.82 12.55
C HIS A 31 8.97 12.41 13.01
N GLY A 32 9.54 11.36 12.40
CA GLY A 32 9.02 10.03 12.59
C GLY A 32 7.54 9.96 12.15
N GLN A 33 6.78 9.03 12.70
CA GLN A 33 5.48 8.69 12.11
C GLN A 33 4.32 9.63 12.41
N VAL A 34 4.29 10.26 13.58
CA VAL A 34 3.10 10.98 14.05
C VAL A 34 3.05 12.42 13.54
N GLY A 35 4.19 13.09 13.45
CA GLY A 35 4.26 14.47 12.97
C GLY A 35 3.99 14.63 11.48
N VAL A 36 4.21 13.56 10.70
CA VAL A 36 4.07 13.55 9.24
C VAL A 36 2.62 13.37 8.79
N ILE A 37 1.81 12.67 9.56
CA ILE A 37 0.44 12.33 9.17
C ILE A 37 -0.41 13.57 8.91
N SER A 38 -0.19 14.65 9.65
CA SER A 38 -0.90 15.92 9.44
C SER A 38 -0.52 16.66 8.14
N ARG A 39 0.59 16.27 7.50
CA ARG A 39 1.10 16.84 6.24
C ARG A 39 1.05 15.85 5.08
N MET A 40 0.53 14.67 5.32
CA MET A 40 0.39 13.64 4.32
C MET A 40 -0.88 13.85 3.50
N TRP A 41 -0.75 13.86 2.18
CA TRP A 41 -1.90 13.67 1.33
C TRP A 41 -2.22 12.18 1.21
N TYR A 42 -3.50 11.82 1.28
CA TYR A 42 -3.93 10.43 1.13
C TYR A 42 -5.31 10.31 0.48
N ARG A 43 -5.54 9.15 -0.10
CA ARG A 43 -6.85 8.67 -0.55
C ARG A 43 -7.01 7.20 -0.15
N VAL A 44 -8.24 6.85 0.16
CA VAL A 44 -8.64 5.48 0.56
C VAL A 44 -9.95 5.15 -0.12
N GLY A 45 -10.10 3.92 -0.54
CA GLY A 45 -11.33 3.43 -1.12
C GLY A 45 -11.36 1.92 -1.24
N GLN A 46 -12.42 1.42 -1.82
CA GLN A 46 -12.57 0.01 -2.13
C GLN A 46 -13.41 -0.15 -3.40
N PHE A 47 -13.21 -1.25 -4.11
CA PHE A 47 -14.02 -1.61 -5.27
C PHE A 47 -14.29 -3.11 -5.28
N ARG A 48 -15.38 -3.48 -5.91
CA ARG A 48 -15.70 -4.87 -6.21
C ARG A 48 -15.54 -5.09 -7.70
N SER A 49 -14.74 -6.06 -8.08
CA SER A 49 -14.45 -6.37 -9.46
C SER A 49 -15.12 -7.69 -9.88
N PRO A 50 -15.46 -7.85 -11.17
CA PRO A 50 -16.07 -9.07 -11.68
C PRO A 50 -15.10 -10.26 -11.70
N SER A 51 -13.80 -10.01 -11.62
CA SER A 51 -12.74 -11.02 -11.58
C SER A 51 -11.49 -10.49 -10.90
N THR A 52 -10.61 -11.40 -10.48
CA THR A 52 -9.29 -11.07 -9.94
C THR A 52 -8.45 -10.26 -10.94
N SER A 53 -8.48 -10.61 -12.23
CA SER A 53 -7.77 -9.84 -13.26
C SER A 53 -8.25 -8.40 -13.33
N ALA A 54 -9.57 -8.17 -13.33
CA ALA A 54 -10.13 -6.82 -13.31
C ALA A 54 -9.79 -6.05 -12.03
N ALA A 55 -9.68 -6.75 -10.90
CA ALA A 55 -9.23 -6.14 -9.64
C ALA A 55 -7.77 -5.66 -9.73
N VAL A 56 -6.89 -6.49 -10.27
CA VAL A 56 -5.48 -6.14 -10.51
C VAL A 56 -5.36 -5.00 -11.50
N ASP A 57 -6.10 -5.05 -12.62
CA ASP A 57 -6.07 -4.00 -13.64
C ASP A 57 -6.55 -2.64 -13.06
N SER A 58 -7.59 -2.66 -12.21
CA SER A 58 -8.07 -1.46 -11.48
C SER A 58 -7.02 -0.92 -10.50
N TYR A 59 -6.35 -1.80 -9.77
CA TYR A 59 -5.27 -1.43 -8.86
C TYR A 59 -4.08 -0.83 -9.61
N LEU A 60 -3.66 -1.43 -10.72
CA LEU A 60 -2.57 -0.92 -11.56
C LEU A 60 -2.93 0.43 -12.20
N ALA A 61 -4.20 0.66 -12.54
CA ALA A 61 -4.66 1.97 -13.01
C ALA A 61 -4.51 3.06 -11.94
N LEU A 62 -4.83 2.74 -10.66
CA LEU A 62 -4.56 3.65 -9.53
C LEU A 62 -3.06 3.92 -9.36
N ALA A 63 -2.24 2.88 -9.44
CA ALA A 63 -0.79 2.99 -9.36
C ALA A 63 -0.23 3.85 -10.49
N ARG A 64 -0.70 3.65 -11.71
CA ARG A 64 -0.33 4.46 -12.87
C ARG A 64 -0.70 5.92 -12.68
N ALA A 65 -1.94 6.21 -12.24
CA ALA A 65 -2.38 7.56 -11.96
C ALA A 65 -1.58 8.27 -10.84
N ALA A 66 -1.03 7.50 -9.90
CA ALA A 66 -0.12 8.02 -8.87
C ALA A 66 1.26 8.30 -9.46
N TRP A 67 1.76 7.40 -10.31
CA TRP A 67 3.03 7.55 -11.02
C TRP A 67 3.03 8.76 -11.95
N ASP A 68 1.98 8.93 -12.76
CA ASP A 68 1.85 10.03 -13.72
C ASP A 68 1.79 11.43 -13.05
N LYS A 69 1.59 11.47 -11.72
CA LYS A 69 1.59 12.68 -10.89
C LYS A 69 2.84 12.84 -10.03
N ALA A 70 3.71 11.87 -10.06
CA ALA A 70 4.96 11.90 -9.31
C ALA A 70 5.99 12.76 -10.08
N ASP A 71 6.80 13.50 -9.34
CA ASP A 71 7.94 14.22 -9.87
C ASP A 71 9.13 13.24 -10.05
N ASP A 72 10.13 13.62 -10.83
CA ASP A 72 11.30 12.76 -11.13
C ASP A 72 12.08 12.34 -9.87
N GLU A 73 12.00 13.15 -8.80
CA GLU A 73 12.64 12.85 -7.51
C GLU A 73 11.76 11.99 -6.57
N ASP A 74 10.51 11.72 -6.95
CA ASP A 74 9.58 10.95 -6.11
C ASP A 74 9.85 9.45 -6.23
N ILE A 75 9.73 8.75 -5.10
CA ILE A 75 9.76 7.29 -5.06
C ILE A 75 8.33 6.78 -5.03
N VAL A 76 7.93 6.01 -6.03
CA VAL A 76 6.62 5.35 -6.07
C VAL A 76 6.76 3.89 -5.71
N VAL A 77 6.04 3.46 -4.67
CA VAL A 77 6.04 2.08 -4.18
C VAL A 77 4.65 1.50 -4.33
N LEU A 78 4.58 0.35 -5.00
CA LEU A 78 3.40 -0.50 -5.03
C LEU A 78 3.48 -1.52 -3.90
N GLY A 79 2.36 -1.81 -3.24
CA GLY A 79 2.33 -2.82 -2.21
C GLY A 79 0.97 -3.53 -2.12
N TYR A 80 0.98 -4.70 -1.53
CA TYR A 80 -0.23 -5.49 -1.31
C TYR A 80 -0.12 -6.33 -0.05
N GLU A 81 -1.28 -6.65 0.54
CA GLU A 81 -1.35 -7.65 1.59
C GLU A 81 -1.18 -9.04 0.98
N GLY A 82 -0.10 -9.72 1.38
CA GLY A 82 0.14 -11.10 0.99
C GLY A 82 -0.62 -12.06 1.89
N PHE A 83 -0.99 -13.21 1.36
CA PHE A 83 -1.68 -14.25 2.07
C PHE A 83 -0.84 -15.53 2.09
N SER A 84 -0.82 -16.23 3.22
CA SER A 84 -0.24 -17.58 3.32
C SER A 84 -1.35 -18.58 3.58
N LEU A 85 -1.55 -19.50 2.66
CA LEU A 85 -2.42 -20.65 2.90
C LEU A 85 -1.76 -21.54 3.95
N GLN A 86 -2.25 -21.47 5.18
CA GLN A 86 -1.81 -22.38 6.26
C GLN A 86 -2.51 -23.74 6.19
N MET A 87 -3.63 -23.81 5.47
CA MET A 87 -4.39 -25.04 5.23
C MET A 87 -4.92 -25.02 3.78
N LEU A 88 -5.08 -26.22 3.20
CA LEU A 88 -5.78 -26.37 1.94
C LEU A 88 -7.24 -25.92 2.14
N SER A 89 -7.65 -24.89 1.43
CA SER A 89 -9.02 -24.40 1.42
C SER A 89 -9.58 -24.47 0.00
N SER A 90 -10.80 -24.97 -0.09
CA SER A 90 -11.59 -24.91 -1.33
C SER A 90 -12.48 -23.66 -1.41
N ASP A 91 -12.48 -22.81 -0.37
CA ASP A 91 -13.24 -21.56 -0.36
C ASP A 91 -12.63 -20.56 -1.35
N PRO A 92 -13.35 -20.20 -2.43
CA PRO A 92 -12.85 -19.26 -3.43
C PRO A 92 -12.49 -17.90 -2.82
N ALA A 93 -13.18 -17.45 -1.77
CA ALA A 93 -12.95 -16.16 -1.14
C ALA A 93 -11.57 -16.10 -0.45
N LEU A 94 -11.12 -17.23 0.13
CA LEU A 94 -9.80 -17.33 0.75
C LEU A 94 -8.67 -17.45 -0.29
N LEU A 95 -9.00 -17.80 -1.53
CA LEU A 95 -8.03 -17.90 -2.63
C LEU A 95 -7.83 -16.58 -3.38
N GLU A 96 -8.76 -15.61 -3.24
CA GLU A 96 -8.67 -14.35 -3.98
C GLU A 96 -7.36 -13.56 -3.73
N PRO A 97 -6.84 -13.42 -2.51
CA PRO A 97 -5.56 -12.74 -2.29
C PRO A 97 -4.39 -13.45 -2.98
N VAL A 98 -4.39 -14.78 -3.00
CA VAL A 98 -3.33 -15.58 -3.68
C VAL A 98 -3.41 -15.42 -5.19
N ARG A 99 -4.62 -15.43 -5.75
CA ARG A 99 -4.85 -15.18 -7.17
C ARG A 99 -4.46 -13.76 -7.57
N PHE A 100 -4.82 -12.77 -6.73
CA PHE A 100 -4.44 -11.38 -6.94
C PHE A 100 -2.92 -11.23 -7.03
N GLU A 101 -2.18 -11.80 -6.06
CA GLU A 101 -0.72 -11.81 -6.05
C GLU A 101 -0.15 -12.42 -7.35
N ALA A 102 -0.66 -13.60 -7.75
CA ALA A 102 -0.20 -14.28 -8.96
C ALA A 102 -0.44 -13.44 -10.24
N VAL A 103 -1.63 -12.86 -10.38
CA VAL A 103 -1.99 -12.02 -11.53
C VAL A 103 -1.18 -10.72 -11.52
N LEU A 104 -1.00 -10.09 -10.35
CA LEU A 104 -0.19 -8.88 -10.20
C LEU A 104 1.25 -9.12 -10.66
N HIS A 105 1.88 -10.19 -10.19
CA HIS A 105 3.25 -10.55 -10.59
C HIS A 105 3.35 -10.84 -12.08
N ASP A 106 2.34 -11.47 -12.67
CA ASP A 106 2.30 -11.71 -14.14
C ASP A 106 2.21 -10.38 -14.90
N ARG A 107 1.36 -9.45 -14.48
CA ARG A 107 1.23 -8.12 -15.09
C ARG A 107 2.49 -7.27 -14.97
N LEU A 108 3.22 -7.41 -13.87
CA LEU A 108 4.46 -6.66 -13.62
C LEU A 108 5.70 -7.32 -14.24
N ARG A 109 5.57 -8.51 -14.81
CA ARG A 109 6.69 -9.24 -15.41
C ARG A 109 7.36 -8.43 -16.52
N GLY A 110 8.67 -8.22 -16.40
CA GLY A 110 9.46 -7.47 -17.37
C GLY A 110 9.31 -5.95 -17.31
N SER A 111 8.49 -5.41 -16.42
CA SER A 111 8.32 -3.96 -16.27
C SER A 111 9.44 -3.28 -15.46
N GLY A 112 10.23 -4.06 -14.73
CA GLY A 112 11.19 -3.53 -13.74
C GLY A 112 10.55 -3.06 -12.44
N VAL A 113 9.21 -3.03 -12.35
CA VAL A 113 8.49 -2.64 -11.12
C VAL A 113 8.39 -3.83 -10.18
N VAL A 114 8.74 -3.63 -8.92
CA VAL A 114 8.59 -4.63 -7.86
C VAL A 114 7.51 -4.16 -6.89
N ALA A 115 6.53 -5.03 -6.64
CA ALA A 115 5.52 -4.77 -5.62
C ALA A 115 5.97 -5.31 -4.26
N GLU A 116 5.84 -4.48 -3.22
CA GLU A 116 6.13 -4.83 -1.84
C GLU A 116 5.02 -5.69 -1.25
N ARG A 117 5.39 -6.83 -0.70
CA ARG A 117 4.46 -7.73 -0.01
C ARG A 117 4.53 -7.50 1.50
N GLN A 118 3.38 -7.35 2.16
CA GLN A 118 3.28 -7.38 3.62
C GLN A 118 2.31 -8.47 4.09
N MET A 119 2.63 -9.10 5.20
CA MET A 119 1.72 -10.07 5.82
C MET A 119 0.65 -9.36 6.66
N PRO A 120 -0.54 -9.97 6.87
CA PRO A 120 -1.64 -9.38 7.64
C PRO A 120 -1.23 -8.85 9.02
N GLY A 121 -0.31 -9.54 9.69
CA GLY A 121 0.20 -9.15 11.00
C GLY A 121 0.96 -7.83 11.03
N GLU A 122 1.57 -7.42 9.92
CA GLU A 122 2.40 -6.20 9.87
C GLU A 122 1.58 -4.91 10.04
N ARG A 123 0.30 -4.91 9.64
CA ARG A 123 -0.62 -3.79 9.82
C ARG A 123 -1.14 -3.63 11.25
N SER A 124 -1.00 -4.64 12.10
CA SER A 124 -1.60 -4.69 13.45
C SER A 124 -1.16 -3.53 14.36
N ILE A 125 0.01 -2.95 14.09
CA ILE A 125 0.52 -1.76 14.79
C ILE A 125 -0.31 -0.50 14.49
N ILE A 126 -1.09 -0.47 13.40
CA ILE A 126 -1.96 0.64 13.01
C ILE A 126 -3.40 0.27 13.33
N THR A 127 -3.85 0.61 14.52
CA THR A 127 -5.20 0.29 14.99
C THR A 127 -6.25 1.33 14.55
N ASP A 128 -7.54 0.98 14.61
CA ASP A 128 -8.63 1.95 14.40
C ASP A 128 -8.55 3.14 15.34
N ALA A 129 -8.17 2.91 16.60
CA ALA A 129 -7.99 3.99 17.57
C ALA A 129 -6.90 4.98 17.10
N ARG A 130 -5.80 4.49 16.53
CA ARG A 130 -4.76 5.34 15.95
C ARG A 130 -5.26 6.08 14.72
N LEU A 131 -5.99 5.42 13.80
CA LEU A 131 -6.58 6.10 12.64
C LEU A 131 -7.53 7.22 13.06
N ARG A 132 -8.36 7.01 14.10
CA ARG A 132 -9.23 8.06 14.65
C ARG A 132 -8.43 9.20 15.28
N LEU A 133 -7.44 8.88 16.09
CA LEU A 133 -6.56 9.87 16.71
C LEU A 133 -5.87 10.76 15.68
N TRP A 134 -5.51 10.20 14.55
CA TRP A 134 -4.82 10.90 13.45
C TRP A 134 -5.77 11.58 12.45
N GLY A 135 -7.09 11.44 12.62
CA GLY A 135 -8.08 11.98 11.69
C GLY A 135 -8.12 11.26 10.34
N LEU A 136 -7.60 10.03 10.28
CA LEU A 136 -7.50 9.23 9.05
C LEU A 136 -8.59 8.16 8.93
N TRP A 137 -9.39 7.97 9.98
CA TRP A 137 -10.42 6.94 9.99
C TRP A 137 -11.61 7.34 9.08
N GLN A 138 -12.01 6.46 8.17
CA GLN A 138 -13.14 6.67 7.26
C GLN A 138 -14.18 5.57 7.47
N PRO A 139 -15.48 5.91 7.64
CA PRO A 139 -16.55 4.93 7.71
C PRO A 139 -16.84 4.31 6.34
N GLY A 140 -17.38 3.09 6.32
CA GLY A 140 -17.90 2.44 5.10
C GLY A 140 -16.86 1.90 4.11
N VAL A 141 -15.57 1.99 4.42
CA VAL A 141 -14.47 1.52 3.57
C VAL A 141 -13.55 0.56 4.34
N GLU A 142 -14.08 -0.56 4.81
CA GLU A 142 -13.34 -1.48 5.69
C GLU A 142 -12.07 -2.02 5.04
N HIS A 143 -12.16 -2.57 3.84
CA HIS A 143 -10.98 -3.04 3.09
C HIS A 143 -10.03 -1.90 2.73
N GLY A 144 -10.57 -0.71 2.41
CA GLY A 144 -9.75 0.49 2.19
C GLY A 144 -8.95 0.88 3.42
N ARG A 145 -9.55 0.79 4.63
CA ARG A 145 -8.82 1.03 5.89
C ARG A 145 -7.73 -0.01 6.13
N ASP A 146 -7.96 -1.26 5.73
CA ASP A 146 -6.94 -2.29 5.85
C ASP A 146 -5.77 -2.02 4.91
N ALA A 147 -6.03 -1.67 3.66
CA ALA A 147 -5.00 -1.19 2.74
C ALA A 147 -4.28 0.07 3.28
N GLN A 148 -5.01 1.00 3.90
CA GLN A 148 -4.45 2.20 4.53
C GLN A 148 -3.50 1.85 5.69
N ARG A 149 -3.88 0.89 6.53
CA ARG A 149 -3.03 0.42 7.64
C ARG A 149 -1.72 -0.17 7.12
N HIS A 150 -1.76 -0.94 6.06
CA HIS A 150 -0.56 -1.46 5.41
C HIS A 150 0.32 -0.35 4.85
N GLY A 151 -0.25 0.61 4.12
CA GLY A 151 0.49 1.77 3.61
C GLY A 151 1.18 2.56 4.73
N LEU A 152 0.46 2.83 5.84
CA LEU A 152 1.02 3.52 7.00
C LEU A 152 2.09 2.69 7.73
N ALA A 153 1.92 1.38 7.83
CA ALA A 153 2.93 0.48 8.40
C ALA A 153 4.19 0.47 7.52
N PHE A 154 4.03 0.52 6.19
CA PHE A 154 5.15 0.64 5.26
C PHE A 154 5.89 1.98 5.42
N LEU A 155 5.19 3.11 5.49
CA LEU A 155 5.81 4.42 5.75
C LEU A 155 6.65 4.39 7.02
N ARG A 156 6.13 3.75 8.08
CA ARG A 156 6.86 3.56 9.34
C ARG A 156 8.14 2.73 9.14
N ARG A 157 8.04 1.64 8.39
CA ARG A 157 9.18 0.77 8.10
C ARG A 157 10.23 1.51 7.27
N PHE A 158 9.81 2.28 6.27
CA PHE A 158 10.69 3.12 5.46
C PHE A 158 11.45 4.15 6.33
N ALA A 159 10.75 4.84 7.24
CA ALA A 159 11.38 5.80 8.15
C ALA A 159 12.44 5.14 9.06
N GLY A 160 12.14 3.94 9.57
CA GLY A 160 12.99 3.25 10.55
C GLY A 160 14.12 2.40 9.96
N GLN A 161 14.13 2.10 8.65
CA GLN A 161 15.04 1.13 8.05
C GLN A 161 15.85 1.74 6.90
N GLU A 162 17.11 2.08 7.17
CA GLU A 162 18.04 2.60 6.15
C GLU A 162 18.22 1.64 4.97
N ALA A 163 18.33 0.33 5.24
CA ALA A 163 18.49 -0.68 4.19
C ALA A 163 17.28 -0.70 3.23
N LEU A 164 16.06 -0.47 3.72
CA LEU A 164 14.88 -0.35 2.88
C LEU A 164 14.94 0.90 2.01
N ARG A 165 15.35 2.04 2.58
CA ARG A 165 15.51 3.29 1.83
C ARG A 165 16.52 3.15 0.69
N LYS A 166 17.71 2.60 0.97
CA LYS A 166 18.74 2.33 -0.05
C LYS A 166 18.23 1.39 -1.16
N ARG A 167 17.52 0.33 -0.78
CA ARG A 167 16.95 -0.61 -1.76
C ARG A 167 15.94 0.06 -2.70
N LEU A 168 15.24 1.09 -2.23
CA LEU A 168 14.28 1.87 -3.00
C LEU A 168 14.90 3.10 -3.69
N GLY A 169 16.23 3.23 -3.68
CA GLY A 169 16.95 4.30 -4.38
C GLY A 169 17.06 5.61 -3.58
N TRP A 170 16.74 5.61 -2.29
CA TRP A 170 16.97 6.78 -1.44
C TRP A 170 18.35 6.71 -0.78
N GLU A 171 19.22 7.61 -1.18
CA GLU A 171 20.61 7.66 -0.68
C GLU A 171 20.84 8.71 0.42
N GLY A 172 19.83 9.54 0.74
CA GLY A 172 19.87 10.56 1.81
C GLY A 172 20.23 11.95 1.34
#